data_278aa8124956195df0f6d99bad22149a
#
_entry.id   278aa8124956195df0f6d99bad22149a
#
_cell.length_a   1.000
_cell.length_b   1.000
_cell.length_c   1.000
_cell.angle_alpha   90.00
_cell.angle_beta   90.00
_cell.angle_gamma   90.00
#
_symmetry.space_group_name_H-M   'P 1'
#
loop_
_entity.id
_entity.type
_entity.pdbx_description
1 polymer ?
#
loop_
_entity_poly.entity_id
_entity_poly.type
_entity_poly.pdbx_seq_one_letter_code
_entity_poly.pdbx_strand_id
1 'polypeptide(L)'
;RKMSNHYIVNYPDHPKRTESALYRQTRKKLKFMPCFICDRVNVEGEQSNEIHHFYIEKVAASAIDWIKFGEFAQECFHLQTGENIGKKFDWKEVEKNPEIFVDSPENMIVLCKKHHTGRIGIHHVPFPDWILQKFAVKDFQFVVGET
;
A
#
# COMPACT_ATOMS: atom_id res chain seq x y z
N ARG A 1 -15.86 15.62 -11.80
CA ARG A 1 -16.52 14.91 -10.70
C ARG A 1 -15.96 15.39 -9.38
N LYS A 2 -16.84 15.75 -8.45
CA LYS A 2 -16.45 16.07 -7.08
C LYS A 2 -16.66 14.84 -6.21
N MET A 3 -15.70 14.54 -5.34
CA MET A 3 -15.78 13.43 -4.40
C MET A 3 -15.41 13.90 -3.01
N SER A 4 -16.12 13.39 -2.03
CA SER A 4 -15.81 13.59 -0.62
C SER A 4 -15.67 12.22 0.03
N ASN A 5 -14.52 11.96 0.66
CA ASN A 5 -14.22 10.71 1.34
C ASN A 5 -14.17 10.93 2.85
N HIS A 6 -15.36 11.07 3.45
CA HIS A 6 -15.49 11.14 4.91
C HIS A 6 -16.21 9.89 5.39
N TYR A 7 -15.46 9.00 6.01
CA TYR A 7 -16.03 7.82 6.65
C TYR A 7 -15.26 7.49 7.90
N ILE A 8 -15.93 6.86 8.84
CA ILE A 8 -15.34 6.38 10.09
C ILE A 8 -15.27 4.86 10.01
N VAL A 9 -14.10 4.31 10.26
CA VAL A 9 -13.92 2.85 10.34
C VAL A 9 -13.53 2.52 11.77
N ASN A 10 -14.34 1.68 12.41
CA ASN A 10 -14.03 1.15 13.74
C ASN A 10 -13.46 -0.25 13.58
N TYR A 11 -12.14 -0.35 13.70
CA TYR A 11 -11.47 -1.65 13.65
C TYR A 11 -11.60 -2.36 15.01
N PRO A 12 -11.62 -3.71 14.99
CA PRO A 12 -11.48 -4.47 16.24
C PRO A 12 -10.19 -4.07 16.97
N ASP A 13 -10.09 -4.42 18.26
CA ASP A 13 -8.90 -4.11 19.04
C ASP A 13 -7.65 -4.59 18.33
N HIS A 14 -6.66 -3.71 18.23
CA HIS A 14 -5.39 -3.99 17.60
C HIS A 14 -4.25 -3.44 18.48
N PRO A 15 -3.07 -4.09 18.43
CA PRO A 15 -1.94 -3.60 19.20
C PRO A 15 -1.48 -2.22 18.72
N LYS A 16 -0.80 -1.49 19.61
CA LYS A 16 -0.22 -0.20 19.27
C LYS A 16 0.68 -0.33 18.04
N ARG A 17 0.53 0.61 17.11
CA ARG A 17 1.28 0.62 15.86
C ARG A 17 2.76 0.87 16.13
N THR A 18 3.60 -0.13 15.84
CA THR A 18 5.06 -0.03 15.94
C THR A 18 5.68 -0.64 14.69
N GLU A 19 6.88 -0.17 14.34
CA GLU A 19 7.63 -0.79 13.23
C GLU A 19 8.17 -2.15 13.66
N SER A 20 7.82 -3.19 12.91
CA SER A 20 8.37 -4.53 13.12
C SER A 20 9.76 -4.66 12.50
N ALA A 21 10.49 -5.69 12.89
CA ALA A 21 11.76 -6.05 12.25
C ALA A 21 11.53 -6.38 10.77
N LEU A 22 10.45 -7.10 10.45
CA LEU A 22 10.08 -7.44 9.08
C LEU A 22 9.78 -6.19 8.26
N TYR A 23 9.06 -5.22 8.82
CA TYR A 23 8.79 -3.94 8.15
C TYR A 23 10.09 -3.23 7.76
N ARG A 24 11.06 -3.17 8.68
CA ARG A 24 12.36 -2.56 8.41
C ARG A 24 13.13 -3.29 7.32
N GLN A 25 13.10 -4.63 7.31
CA GLN A 25 13.71 -5.44 6.26
C GLN A 25 13.05 -5.20 4.91
N THR A 26 11.73 -5.16 4.87
CA THR A 26 10.95 -4.87 3.66
C THR A 26 11.30 -3.50 3.11
N ARG A 27 11.37 -2.48 3.97
CA ARG A 27 11.76 -1.14 3.56
C ARG A 27 13.16 -1.10 2.94
N LYS A 28 14.13 -1.80 3.54
CA LYS A 28 15.48 -1.90 2.98
C LYS A 28 15.48 -2.58 1.61
N LYS A 29 14.71 -3.65 1.46
CA LYS A 29 14.61 -4.40 0.21
C LYS A 29 14.01 -3.56 -0.92
N LEU A 30 13.00 -2.76 -0.62
CA LEU A 30 12.22 -2.03 -1.60
C LEU A 30 12.68 -0.58 -1.84
N LYS A 31 13.58 -0.05 -1.03
CA LYS A 31 13.92 1.39 -1.07
C LYS A 31 14.47 1.90 -2.41
N PHE A 32 14.99 1.01 -3.26
CA PHE A 32 15.54 1.39 -4.56
C PHE A 32 14.53 1.31 -5.69
N MET A 33 13.32 0.84 -5.42
CA MET A 33 12.28 0.78 -6.44
C MET A 33 11.71 2.17 -6.70
N PRO A 34 11.30 2.44 -7.96
CA PRO A 34 10.67 3.72 -8.28
C PRO A 34 9.26 3.79 -7.70
N CYS A 35 8.76 5.02 -7.59
CA CYS A 35 7.34 5.24 -7.27
C CYS A 35 6.47 4.55 -8.33
N PHE A 36 5.49 3.78 -7.88
CA PHE A 36 4.58 3.06 -8.78
C PHE A 36 3.83 3.98 -9.75
N ILE A 37 3.48 5.18 -9.31
CA ILE A 37 2.70 6.13 -10.12
C ILE A 37 3.57 6.92 -11.11
N CYS A 38 4.62 7.58 -10.64
CA CYS A 38 5.38 8.55 -11.44
C CYS A 38 6.81 8.13 -11.79
N ASP A 39 7.21 6.93 -11.38
CA ASP A 39 8.56 6.37 -11.64
C ASP A 39 9.71 7.15 -11.00
N ARG A 40 9.41 8.09 -10.07
CA ARG A 40 10.45 8.82 -9.35
C ARG A 40 11.32 7.85 -8.55
N VAL A 41 12.63 7.99 -8.68
CA VAL A 41 13.60 7.24 -7.89
C VAL A 41 14.17 8.10 -6.77
N ASN A 42 14.73 7.46 -5.75
CA ASN A 42 15.39 8.18 -4.67
C ASN A 42 16.63 8.90 -5.19
N VAL A 43 16.79 10.15 -4.73
CA VAL A 43 17.96 10.99 -5.01
C VAL A 43 18.55 11.40 -3.66
N GLU A 44 19.89 11.30 -3.54
CA GLU A 44 20.58 11.71 -2.33
C GLU A 44 20.28 13.16 -1.98
N GLY A 45 19.95 13.43 -0.71
CA GLY A 45 19.60 14.75 -0.22
C GLY A 45 18.14 15.14 -0.39
N GLU A 46 17.32 14.31 -1.08
CA GLU A 46 15.89 14.52 -1.24
C GLU A 46 15.08 13.54 -0.41
N GLN A 47 13.77 13.83 -0.28
CA GLN A 47 12.83 12.97 0.41
C GLN A 47 12.78 11.59 -0.26
N SER A 48 13.05 10.53 0.50
CA SER A 48 12.98 9.15 0.01
C SER A 48 11.55 8.73 -0.31
N ASN A 49 11.42 7.84 -1.30
CA ASN A 49 10.16 7.15 -1.52
C ASN A 49 9.79 6.33 -0.27
N GLU A 50 8.50 6.16 -0.09
CA GLU A 50 7.92 5.48 1.06
C GLU A 50 7.32 4.14 0.63
N ILE A 51 7.20 3.20 1.55
CA ILE A 51 6.46 1.96 1.30
C ILE A 51 5.05 2.09 1.86
N HIS A 52 4.09 1.53 1.15
CA HIS A 52 2.67 1.61 1.48
C HIS A 52 2.09 0.21 1.57
N HIS A 53 1.39 -0.09 2.67
CA HIS A 53 0.61 -1.32 2.84
C HIS A 53 -0.54 -1.28 1.83
N PHE A 54 -0.47 -2.13 0.81
CA PHE A 54 -1.37 -1.99 -0.35
C PHE A 54 -2.65 -2.80 -0.23
N TYR A 55 -2.53 -4.12 -0.01
CA TYR A 55 -3.72 -4.97 0.08
C TYR A 55 -4.40 -4.87 1.43
N ILE A 56 -3.63 -4.96 2.50
CA ILE A 56 -4.15 -4.90 3.87
C ILE A 56 -3.38 -3.84 4.66
N GLU A 57 -4.11 -2.85 5.15
CA GLU A 57 -3.56 -1.86 6.08
C GLU A 57 -3.21 -2.51 7.41
N LYS A 58 -2.16 -2.04 8.06
CA LYS A 58 -1.70 -2.60 9.33
C LYS A 58 -2.79 -2.56 10.42
N VAL A 59 -3.53 -1.45 10.51
CA VAL A 59 -4.61 -1.31 11.50
C VAL A 59 -5.80 -2.22 11.21
N ALA A 60 -5.96 -2.68 9.98
CA ALA A 60 -7.04 -3.58 9.58
C ALA A 60 -6.71 -5.06 9.82
N ALA A 61 -5.48 -5.39 10.19
CA ALA A 61 -5.04 -6.79 10.32
C ALA A 61 -5.93 -7.61 11.26
N SER A 62 -6.43 -7.01 12.34
CA SER A 62 -7.32 -7.69 13.30
C SER A 62 -8.75 -7.88 12.80
N ALA A 63 -9.13 -7.23 11.71
CA ALA A 63 -10.46 -7.32 11.12
C ALA A 63 -10.53 -8.32 9.96
N ILE A 64 -9.42 -8.98 9.61
CA ILE A 64 -9.33 -9.83 8.42
C ILE A 64 -9.52 -11.30 8.79
N ASP A 65 -10.38 -11.97 8.01
CA ASP A 65 -10.41 -13.42 7.95
C ASP A 65 -9.24 -13.87 7.05
N TRP A 66 -8.15 -14.27 7.65
CA TRP A 66 -6.90 -14.55 6.93
C TRP A 66 -6.96 -15.79 6.06
N ILE A 67 -7.80 -16.76 6.39
CA ILE A 67 -8.00 -17.94 5.53
C ILE A 67 -8.73 -17.52 4.26
N LYS A 68 -9.79 -16.72 4.42
CA LYS A 68 -10.55 -16.18 3.28
C LYS A 68 -9.70 -15.26 2.42
N PHE A 69 -8.91 -14.39 3.04
CA PHE A 69 -8.00 -13.53 2.29
C PHE A 69 -6.93 -14.35 1.56
N GLY A 70 -6.40 -15.40 2.18
CA GLY A 70 -5.43 -16.29 1.56
C GLY A 70 -5.93 -16.96 0.30
N GLU A 71 -7.18 -17.38 0.28
CA GLU A 71 -7.84 -17.92 -0.93
C GLU A 71 -7.89 -16.87 -2.05
N PHE A 72 -8.30 -15.67 -1.72
CA PHE A 72 -8.33 -14.54 -2.66
C PHE A 72 -6.92 -14.21 -3.17
N ALA A 73 -5.93 -14.20 -2.29
CA ALA A 73 -4.55 -13.81 -2.59
C ALA A 73 -3.87 -14.75 -3.60
N GLN A 74 -4.36 -16.00 -3.75
CA GLN A 74 -3.85 -16.94 -4.75
C GLN A 74 -3.99 -16.38 -6.18
N GLU A 75 -4.96 -15.51 -6.40
CA GLU A 75 -5.25 -14.88 -7.70
C GLU A 75 -4.70 -13.46 -7.80
N CYS A 76 -3.96 -12.99 -6.80
CA CYS A 76 -3.48 -11.61 -6.75
C CYS A 76 -1.99 -11.51 -7.06
N PHE A 77 -1.60 -10.39 -7.68
CA PHE A 77 -0.23 -10.13 -8.07
C PHE A 77 0.25 -8.78 -7.53
N HIS A 78 1.55 -8.70 -7.25
CA HIS A 78 2.18 -7.46 -6.86
C HIS A 78 2.19 -6.48 -8.04
N LEU A 79 1.77 -5.24 -7.79
CA LEU A 79 1.62 -4.25 -8.86
C LEU A 79 2.93 -3.87 -9.55
N GLN A 80 4.06 -3.94 -8.84
CA GLN A 80 5.36 -3.52 -9.38
C GLN A 80 6.21 -4.69 -9.86
N THR A 81 6.14 -5.85 -9.19
CA THR A 81 6.97 -7.00 -9.53
C THR A 81 6.25 -8.02 -10.41
N GLY A 82 4.92 -8.02 -10.42
CA GLY A 82 4.12 -9.03 -11.11
C GLY A 82 4.11 -10.40 -10.44
N GLU A 83 4.78 -10.55 -9.30
CA GLU A 83 4.81 -11.81 -8.57
C GLU A 83 3.48 -12.09 -7.86
N ASN A 84 3.07 -13.35 -7.81
CA ASN A 84 1.90 -13.74 -7.03
C ASN A 84 2.13 -13.47 -5.54
N ILE A 85 1.14 -12.93 -4.86
CA ILE A 85 1.29 -12.54 -3.46
C ILE A 85 0.82 -13.59 -2.47
N GLY A 86 0.06 -14.60 -2.91
CA GLY A 86 -0.60 -15.53 -1.98
C GLY A 86 -0.02 -16.92 -1.89
N LYS A 87 0.62 -17.40 -2.95
CA LYS A 87 0.99 -18.82 -3.06
C LYS A 87 2.13 -19.26 -2.14
N LYS A 88 2.99 -18.33 -1.73
CA LYS A 88 4.15 -18.68 -0.90
C LYS A 88 3.88 -18.65 0.60
N PHE A 89 2.71 -18.18 1.03
CA PHE A 89 2.39 -18.08 2.44
C PHE A 89 1.60 -19.28 2.95
N ASP A 90 1.93 -19.71 4.16
CA ASP A 90 1.06 -20.58 4.96
C ASP A 90 0.06 -19.70 5.70
N TRP A 91 -1.16 -19.65 5.22
CA TRP A 91 -2.17 -18.74 5.74
C TRP A 91 -2.65 -19.08 7.16
N LYS A 92 -2.46 -20.30 7.61
CA LYS A 92 -2.70 -20.64 9.02
C LYS A 92 -1.66 -20.00 9.93
N GLU A 93 -0.41 -19.90 9.46
CA GLU A 93 0.63 -19.18 10.20
C GLU A 93 0.39 -17.67 10.15
N VAL A 94 -0.06 -17.14 9.03
CA VAL A 94 -0.44 -15.73 8.91
C VAL A 94 -1.60 -15.39 9.85
N GLU A 95 -2.57 -16.28 9.99
CA GLU A 95 -3.70 -16.11 10.93
C GLU A 95 -3.20 -15.94 12.37
N LYS A 96 -2.19 -16.72 12.77
CA LYS A 96 -1.58 -16.62 14.10
C LYS A 96 -0.72 -15.37 14.27
N ASN A 97 -0.07 -14.92 13.21
CA ASN A 97 0.81 -13.75 13.22
C ASN A 97 0.66 -12.97 11.90
N PRO A 98 -0.36 -12.12 11.80
CA PRO A 98 -0.64 -11.37 10.56
C PRO A 98 0.51 -10.53 10.04
N GLU A 99 1.44 -10.11 10.88
CA GLU A 99 2.63 -9.38 10.50
C GLU A 99 3.42 -10.07 9.39
N ILE A 100 3.43 -11.40 9.37
CA ILE A 100 4.13 -12.20 8.35
C ILE A 100 3.74 -11.76 6.94
N PHE A 101 2.46 -11.45 6.69
CA PHE A 101 2.00 -10.94 5.41
C PHE A 101 1.95 -9.41 5.38
N VAL A 102 1.37 -8.79 6.41
CA VAL A 102 1.08 -7.35 6.42
C VAL A 102 2.35 -6.51 6.18
N ASP A 103 3.46 -6.90 6.80
CA ASP A 103 4.74 -6.19 6.70
C ASP A 103 5.69 -6.81 5.66
N SER A 104 5.22 -7.77 4.87
CA SER A 104 6.03 -8.40 3.83
C SER A 104 6.11 -7.53 2.57
N PRO A 105 7.13 -7.75 1.71
CA PRO A 105 7.21 -7.08 0.42
C PRO A 105 5.98 -7.32 -0.46
N GLU A 106 5.33 -8.47 -0.32
CA GLU A 106 4.14 -8.83 -1.10
C GLU A 106 2.96 -7.91 -0.85
N ASN A 107 2.88 -7.32 0.34
CA ASN A 107 1.83 -6.37 0.71
C ASN A 107 2.23 -4.90 0.54
N MET A 108 3.44 -4.63 0.07
CA MET A 108 3.96 -3.27 -0.01
C MET A 108 4.17 -2.82 -1.45
N ILE A 109 3.83 -1.57 -1.73
CA ILE A 109 4.24 -0.89 -2.96
C ILE A 109 5.04 0.35 -2.60
N VAL A 110 5.86 0.82 -3.54
CA VAL A 110 6.70 2.00 -3.35
C VAL A 110 6.03 3.21 -3.97
N LEU A 111 5.91 4.27 -3.19
CA LEU A 111 5.30 5.53 -3.62
C LEU A 111 6.15 6.70 -3.14
N CYS A 112 6.25 7.74 -3.96
CA CYS A 112 6.77 9.01 -3.47
C CYS A 112 5.73 9.66 -2.54
N LYS A 113 6.17 10.62 -1.73
CA LYS A 113 5.29 11.30 -0.77
C LYS A 113 4.05 11.90 -1.45
N LYS A 114 4.22 12.52 -2.62
CA LYS A 114 3.12 13.13 -3.39
C LYS A 114 2.00 12.13 -3.68
N HIS A 115 2.35 10.91 -4.11
CA HIS A 115 1.39 9.87 -4.50
C HIS A 115 1.01 8.94 -3.36
N HIS A 116 1.63 9.07 -2.20
CA HIS A 116 1.30 8.32 -0.98
C HIS A 116 0.43 9.14 -0.03
N THR A 117 1.01 10.12 0.65
CA THR A 117 0.34 10.94 1.69
C THR A 117 0.05 12.37 1.24
N GLY A 118 0.52 12.80 0.07
CA GLY A 118 0.22 14.10 -0.49
C GLY A 118 -1.25 14.23 -0.87
N ARG A 119 -1.65 15.44 -1.30
CA ARG A 119 -3.06 15.75 -1.63
C ARG A 119 -3.66 14.84 -2.70
N ILE A 120 -2.84 14.35 -3.62
CA ILE A 120 -3.26 13.42 -4.68
C ILE A 120 -2.76 12.01 -4.44
N GLY A 121 -2.35 11.72 -3.20
CA GLY A 121 -1.89 10.40 -2.78
C GLY A 121 -3.02 9.42 -2.50
N ILE A 122 -2.65 8.15 -2.38
CA ILE A 122 -3.60 7.05 -2.19
C ILE A 122 -4.41 7.20 -0.90
N HIS A 123 -3.89 7.90 0.11
CA HIS A 123 -4.62 8.14 1.36
C HIS A 123 -5.69 9.23 1.23
N HIS A 124 -5.73 9.97 0.14
CA HIS A 124 -6.67 11.08 -0.06
C HIS A 124 -7.57 10.92 -1.28
N VAL A 125 -7.09 10.23 -2.31
CA VAL A 125 -7.81 10.08 -3.57
C VAL A 125 -8.29 8.63 -3.72
N PRO A 126 -9.56 8.38 -4.10
CA PRO A 126 -10.05 7.02 -4.32
C PRO A 126 -9.23 6.27 -5.36
N PHE A 127 -9.18 4.95 -5.22
CA PHE A 127 -8.31 4.10 -6.04
C PHE A 127 -8.46 4.33 -7.55
N PRO A 128 -9.66 4.39 -8.16
CA PRO A 128 -9.75 4.58 -9.62
C PRO A 128 -9.16 5.91 -10.08
N ASP A 129 -9.33 6.96 -9.30
CA ASP A 129 -8.76 8.28 -9.64
C ASP A 129 -7.27 8.35 -9.30
N TRP A 130 -6.84 7.69 -8.24
CA TRP A 130 -5.44 7.65 -7.86
C TRP A 130 -4.59 6.91 -8.90
N ILE A 131 -5.01 5.71 -9.31
CA ILE A 131 -4.24 4.91 -10.26
C ILE A 131 -4.26 5.50 -11.67
N LEU A 132 -5.30 6.27 -12.01
CA LEU A 132 -5.37 6.99 -13.27
C LEU A 132 -4.13 7.85 -13.51
N GLN A 133 -3.53 8.41 -12.46
CA GLN A 133 -2.34 9.25 -12.57
C GLN A 133 -1.15 8.53 -13.23
N LYS A 134 -1.07 7.20 -13.09
CA LYS A 134 -0.03 6.41 -13.74
C LYS A 134 -0.20 6.35 -15.26
N PHE A 135 -1.43 6.37 -15.72
CA PHE A 135 -1.79 6.13 -17.12
C PHE A 135 -2.35 7.37 -17.83
N ALA A 136 -2.37 8.51 -17.14
CA ALA A 136 -2.95 9.73 -17.68
C ALA A 136 -2.19 10.23 -18.91
N VAL A 137 -2.94 10.84 -19.84
CA VAL A 137 -2.33 11.57 -20.95
C VAL A 137 -1.54 12.76 -20.43
N LYS A 138 -0.56 13.22 -21.22
CA LYS A 138 0.41 14.23 -20.81
C LYS A 138 -0.22 15.52 -20.26
N ASP A 139 -1.32 15.94 -20.82
CA ASP A 139 -1.96 17.21 -20.47
C ASP A 139 -3.02 17.09 -19.37
N PHE A 140 -3.20 15.90 -18.82
CA PHE A 140 -4.14 15.68 -17.73
C PHE A 140 -3.57 16.19 -16.40
N GLN A 141 -4.40 16.90 -15.65
CA GLN A 141 -4.04 17.39 -14.33
C GLN A 141 -5.19 17.17 -13.35
N PHE A 142 -4.86 16.78 -12.13
CA PHE A 142 -5.80 16.84 -11.03
C PHE A 142 -5.90 18.26 -10.51
N VAL A 143 -7.14 18.75 -10.41
CA VAL A 143 -7.43 20.00 -9.70
C VAL A 143 -7.89 19.60 -8.31
N VAL A 144 -7.06 19.86 -7.30
CA VAL A 144 -7.39 19.58 -5.91
C VAL A 144 -8.21 20.76 -5.40
N GLY A 145 -9.52 20.53 -5.27
CA GLY A 145 -10.43 21.53 -4.73
C GLY A 145 -10.24 21.73 -3.23
N GLU A 146 -10.66 22.88 -2.74
CA GLU A 146 -10.83 23.11 -1.30
C GLU A 146 -12.06 22.34 -0.83
N THR A 147 -11.94 21.66 0.29
CA THR A 147 -13.05 20.96 0.93
C THR A 147 -13.73 21.85 1.94
#